data_6f93738bd2e49ef1b8b8f8ecf2b4cc85
#
_entry.id   6f93738bd2e49ef1b8b8f8ecf2b4cc85
#
_cell.length_a   1.000
_cell.length_b   1.000
_cell.length_c   1.000
_cell.angle_alpha   90.00
_cell.angle_beta   90.00
_cell.angle_gamma   90.00
#
_symmetry.space_group_name_H-M   'P 1'
#
loop_
_entity.id
_entity.type
_entity.pdbx_description
1 polymer ?
#
loop_
_entity_poly.entity_id
_entity_poly.type
_entity_poly.pdbx_seq_one_letter_code
_entity_poly.pdbx_strand_id
1 'polypeptide(L)'
;MGSIASTASGDIFLAFATGNRGLPEASPEPDARRVIDVRMVEDTRMTPLFQAAVEATEEAILNALLTAGTMTGADGITAHGLDGARVVEIMARHGRGPAARPS
;
A
#
# COMPACT_ATOMS: atom_id res chain seq x y z
N MET A 1 0.36 -7.40 6.04
CA MET A 1 -0.97 -6.96 6.53
C MET A 1 -2.04 -7.56 5.65
N GLY A 2 -3.18 -7.91 6.20
CA GLY A 2 -4.33 -8.46 5.47
C GLY A 2 -5.62 -7.74 5.85
N SER A 3 -6.58 -7.73 4.94
CA SER A 3 -7.93 -7.22 5.18
C SER A 3 -8.90 -8.39 5.35
N ILE A 4 -9.81 -8.27 6.30
CA ILE A 4 -10.88 -9.26 6.54
C ILE A 4 -12.12 -9.00 5.69
N ALA A 5 -12.10 -7.99 4.83
CA ALA A 5 -13.20 -7.60 3.94
C ALA A 5 -14.55 -7.46 4.69
N SER A 6 -14.52 -6.83 5.86
CA SER A 6 -15.74 -6.54 6.62
C SER A 6 -16.58 -5.48 5.90
N THR A 7 -17.91 -5.59 5.95
CA THR A 7 -18.82 -4.60 5.38
C THR A 7 -18.75 -3.22 6.06
N ALA A 8 -18.16 -3.13 7.24
CA ALA A 8 -17.94 -1.88 7.98
C ALA A 8 -16.56 -1.26 7.71
N SER A 9 -15.72 -1.91 6.89
CA SER A 9 -14.40 -1.44 6.50
C SER A 9 -14.34 -1.33 4.99
N GLY A 10 -13.72 -0.28 4.47
CA GLY A 10 -13.56 -0.06 3.04
C GLY A 10 -12.11 0.27 2.71
N ASP A 11 -11.57 -0.45 1.74
CA ASP A 11 -10.27 -0.17 1.16
C ASP A 11 -10.48 0.32 -0.27
N ILE A 12 -9.84 1.43 -0.63
CA ILE A 12 -9.88 1.98 -1.99
C ILE A 12 -8.49 1.82 -2.60
N PHE A 13 -8.44 1.13 -3.73
CA PHE A 13 -7.21 0.92 -4.48
C PHE A 13 -7.28 1.61 -5.83
N LEU A 14 -6.22 2.32 -6.19
CA LEU A 14 -6.01 2.85 -7.52
C LEU A 14 -4.77 2.20 -8.11
N ALA A 15 -4.92 1.54 -9.25
CA ALA A 15 -3.82 0.95 -9.98
C ALA A 15 -3.80 1.45 -11.43
N PHE A 16 -2.61 1.68 -11.95
CA PHE A 16 -2.42 2.03 -13.36
C PHE A 16 -1.21 1.31 -13.91
N ALA A 17 -1.23 1.06 -15.22
CA ALA A 17 -0.12 0.44 -15.92
C ALA A 17 0.26 1.26 -17.15
N THR A 18 1.56 1.39 -17.41
CA THR A 18 2.10 2.12 -18.55
C THR A 18 2.70 1.21 -19.63
N GLY A 19 2.66 -0.10 -19.43
CA GLY A 19 3.28 -1.09 -20.32
C GLY A 19 2.56 -1.24 -21.66
N ASN A 20 1.25 -1.01 -21.68
CA ASN A 20 0.43 -1.01 -22.89
C ASN A 20 -0.04 0.41 -23.17
N ARG A 21 0.30 0.93 -24.33
CA ARG A 21 -0.07 2.29 -24.77
C ARG A 21 -0.99 2.19 -25.98
N GLY A 22 -1.88 3.17 -26.12
CA GLY A 22 -2.78 3.23 -27.27
C GLY A 22 -3.84 2.13 -27.28
N LEU A 23 -4.18 1.59 -26.11
CA LEU A 23 -5.32 0.70 -26.00
C LEU A 23 -6.60 1.48 -26.39
N PRO A 24 -7.48 0.88 -27.19
CA PRO A 24 -8.72 1.53 -27.56
C PRO A 24 -9.60 1.71 -26.33
N GLU A 25 -10.35 2.80 -26.31
CA GLU A 25 -11.41 3.01 -25.30
C GLU A 25 -12.46 1.90 -25.38
N ALA A 26 -13.15 1.66 -24.26
CA ALA A 26 -14.25 0.72 -24.24
C ALA A 26 -15.30 1.14 -25.26
N SER A 27 -15.71 0.22 -26.15
CA SER A 27 -16.77 0.49 -27.10
C SER A 27 -18.11 0.50 -26.38
N PRO A 28 -18.97 1.51 -26.63
CA PRO A 28 -20.34 1.51 -26.12
C PRO A 28 -21.23 0.45 -26.79
N GLU A 29 -20.77 -0.15 -27.90
CA GLU A 29 -21.51 -1.20 -28.59
C GLU A 29 -21.14 -2.59 -28.07
N PRO A 30 -22.08 -3.30 -27.41
CA PRO A 30 -21.78 -4.58 -26.76
C PRO A 30 -21.41 -5.72 -27.73
N ASP A 31 -21.80 -5.63 -29.00
CA ASP A 31 -21.58 -6.68 -30.00
C ASP A 31 -20.31 -6.54 -30.84
N ALA A 32 -19.57 -5.46 -30.66
CA ALA A 32 -18.30 -5.29 -31.38
C ALA A 32 -17.23 -6.24 -30.82
N ARG A 33 -17.02 -7.38 -31.44
CA ARG A 33 -15.87 -8.24 -31.14
C ARG A 33 -14.59 -7.51 -31.54
N ARG A 34 -13.87 -7.01 -30.53
CA ARG A 34 -12.56 -6.38 -30.74
C ARG A 34 -11.48 -7.31 -30.19
N VAL A 35 -10.51 -7.63 -31.03
CA VAL A 35 -9.28 -8.28 -30.59
C VAL A 35 -8.28 -7.18 -30.24
N ILE A 36 -7.69 -7.26 -29.08
CA ILE A 36 -6.69 -6.32 -28.60
C ILE A 36 -5.43 -7.09 -28.24
N ASP A 37 -4.31 -6.69 -28.82
CA ASP A 37 -3.01 -7.25 -28.44
C ASP A 37 -2.49 -6.54 -27.19
N VAL A 38 -2.23 -7.30 -26.14
CA VAL A 38 -1.67 -6.78 -24.89
C VAL A 38 -0.36 -7.50 -24.57
N ARG A 39 0.59 -6.72 -24.05
CA ARG A 39 1.82 -7.28 -23.48
C ARG A 39 1.59 -7.53 -22.00
N MET A 40 1.85 -8.73 -21.59
CA MET A 40 1.70 -9.15 -20.19
C MET A 40 3.01 -9.74 -19.69
N VAL A 41 3.24 -9.60 -18.39
CA VAL A 41 4.30 -10.33 -17.70
C VAL A 41 3.83 -11.79 -17.55
N GLU A 42 4.71 -12.74 -17.82
CA GLU A 42 4.42 -14.15 -17.60
C GLU A 42 4.06 -14.41 -16.13
N ASP A 43 3.07 -15.25 -15.91
CA ASP A 43 2.51 -15.53 -14.57
C ASP A 43 3.58 -16.05 -13.60
N THR A 44 4.50 -16.89 -14.07
CA THR A 44 5.64 -17.39 -13.28
C THR A 44 6.60 -16.29 -12.79
N ARG A 45 6.52 -15.09 -13.37
CA ARG A 45 7.34 -13.92 -13.02
C ARG A 45 6.61 -12.91 -12.13
N MET A 46 5.36 -13.17 -11.79
CA MET A 46 4.54 -12.24 -11.01
C MET A 46 4.87 -12.21 -9.52
N THR A 47 5.34 -13.32 -8.94
CA THR A 47 5.61 -13.42 -7.50
C THR A 47 6.52 -12.32 -6.94
N PRO A 48 7.67 -11.97 -7.56
CA PRO A 48 8.50 -10.88 -7.07
C PRO A 48 7.81 -9.52 -7.15
N LEU A 49 6.92 -9.30 -8.13
CA LEU A 49 6.16 -8.06 -8.26
C LEU A 49 5.11 -7.92 -7.16
N PHE A 50 4.42 -9.01 -6.83
CA PHE A 50 3.48 -9.04 -5.69
C PHE A 50 4.20 -8.78 -4.37
N GLN A 51 5.35 -9.42 -4.17
CA GLN A 51 6.16 -9.19 -2.98
C GLN A 51 6.60 -7.73 -2.87
N ALA A 52 7.11 -7.14 -3.94
CA ALA A 52 7.49 -5.74 -3.97
C ALA A 52 6.30 -4.79 -3.66
N ALA A 53 5.11 -5.09 -4.17
CA ALA A 53 3.91 -4.31 -3.87
C ALA A 53 3.51 -4.40 -2.39
N VAL A 54 3.61 -5.58 -1.79
CA VAL A 54 3.33 -5.79 -0.36
C VAL A 54 4.33 -5.01 0.50
N GLU A 55 5.62 -5.15 0.23
CA GLU A 55 6.70 -4.48 0.96
C GLU A 55 6.58 -2.95 0.85
N ALA A 56 6.35 -2.43 -0.36
CA ALA A 56 6.18 -0.99 -0.58
C ALA A 56 4.94 -0.43 0.14
N THR A 57 3.84 -1.19 0.17
CA THR A 57 2.62 -0.78 0.86
C THR A 57 2.84 -0.76 2.38
N GLU A 58 3.51 -1.77 2.92
CA GLU A 58 3.82 -1.84 4.34
C GLU A 58 4.75 -0.69 4.77
N GLU A 59 5.80 -0.43 4.00
CA GLU A 59 6.70 0.71 4.22
C GLU A 59 5.96 2.05 4.17
N ALA A 60 5.08 2.25 3.19
CA ALA A 60 4.30 3.48 3.05
C ALA A 60 3.41 3.73 4.27
N ILE A 61 2.76 2.71 4.81
CA ILE A 61 1.92 2.82 6.00
C ILE A 61 2.77 3.15 7.24
N LEU A 62 3.89 2.45 7.43
CA LEU A 62 4.80 2.71 8.55
C LEU A 62 5.36 4.14 8.50
N ASN A 63 5.78 4.60 7.32
CA ASN A 63 6.25 5.96 7.11
C ASN A 63 5.15 7.00 7.40
N ALA A 64 3.93 6.76 6.95
CA ALA A 64 2.81 7.65 7.23
C ALA A 64 2.54 7.77 8.73
N LEU A 65 2.56 6.67 9.47
CA LEU A 65 2.37 6.65 10.91
C LEU A 65 3.47 7.40 11.66
N LEU A 66 4.74 7.19 11.27
CA LEU A 66 5.90 7.79 11.94
C LEU A 66 6.08 9.28 11.62
N THR A 67 5.59 9.74 10.47
CA THR A 67 5.72 11.14 10.04
C THR A 67 4.49 11.99 10.37
N ALA A 68 3.37 11.37 10.71
CA ALA A 68 2.16 12.07 11.05
C ALA A 68 2.33 12.86 12.35
N GLY A 69 2.10 14.18 12.29
CA GLY A 69 2.03 15.05 13.47
C GLY A 69 0.66 14.97 14.17
N THR A 70 0.61 15.46 15.39
CA THR A 70 -0.68 15.68 16.08
C THR A 70 -1.52 16.69 15.30
N MET A 71 -2.79 16.38 15.06
CA MET A 71 -3.72 17.22 14.33
C MET A 71 -5.06 17.31 15.07
N THR A 72 -5.61 18.51 15.13
CA THR A 72 -6.96 18.73 15.62
C THR A 72 -7.90 19.00 14.46
N GLY A 73 -8.90 18.17 14.32
CA GLY A 73 -9.91 18.24 13.26
C GLY A 73 -11.18 18.99 13.70
N ALA A 74 -12.28 18.68 13.02
CA ALA A 74 -13.61 19.22 13.32
C ALA A 74 -14.00 18.89 14.77
N ASP A 75 -14.81 19.78 15.36
CA ASP A 75 -15.34 19.65 16.73
C ASP A 75 -14.27 19.52 17.85
N GLY A 76 -13.03 19.97 17.58
CA GLY A 76 -11.93 19.91 18.54
C GLY A 76 -11.40 18.50 18.81
N ILE A 77 -11.77 17.51 17.99
CA ILE A 77 -11.25 16.14 18.11
C ILE A 77 -9.78 16.13 17.71
N THR A 78 -8.92 15.68 18.61
CA THR A 78 -7.48 15.64 18.40
C THR A 78 -7.00 14.22 18.19
N ALA A 79 -6.37 13.98 17.04
CA ALA A 79 -5.60 12.78 16.74
C ALA A 79 -4.13 13.03 17.06
N HIS A 80 -3.59 12.30 18.01
CA HIS A 80 -2.20 12.45 18.42
C HIS A 80 -1.26 11.72 17.46
N GLY A 81 -0.19 12.40 17.04
CA GLY A 81 0.91 11.79 16.31
C GLY A 81 1.62 10.72 17.14
N LEU A 82 2.25 9.78 16.45
CA LEU A 82 2.99 8.71 17.10
C LEU A 82 4.31 9.26 17.69
N ASP A 83 4.54 9.00 18.97
CA ASP A 83 5.81 9.33 19.61
C ASP A 83 6.87 8.29 19.24
N GLY A 84 7.81 8.66 18.37
CA GLY A 84 8.86 7.79 17.90
C GLY A 84 9.77 7.26 19.01
N ALA A 85 10.04 8.06 20.04
CA ALA A 85 10.87 7.62 21.18
C ALA A 85 10.14 6.53 21.97
N ARG A 86 8.84 6.68 22.16
CA ARG A 86 8.00 5.68 22.81
C ARG A 86 7.90 4.38 22.02
N VAL A 87 7.83 4.48 20.70
CA VAL A 87 7.87 3.30 19.80
C VAL A 87 9.16 2.53 19.99
N VAL A 88 10.31 3.21 19.95
CA VAL A 88 11.63 2.57 20.14
C VAL A 88 11.72 1.89 21.50
N GLU A 89 11.26 2.52 22.56
CA GLU A 89 11.22 1.94 23.91
C GLU A 89 10.39 0.64 23.97
N ILE A 90 9.19 0.68 23.36
CA ILE A 90 8.30 -0.48 23.31
C ILE A 90 8.94 -1.62 22.50
N MET A 91 9.50 -1.31 21.34
CA MET A 91 10.17 -2.30 20.51
C MET A 91 11.35 -2.95 21.23
N ALA A 92 12.14 -2.16 21.97
CA ALA A 92 13.25 -2.69 22.77
C ALA A 92 12.77 -3.66 23.85
N ARG A 93 11.67 -3.33 24.55
CA ARG A 93 11.06 -4.22 25.55
C ARG A 93 10.61 -5.56 24.98
N HIS A 94 10.21 -5.58 23.70
CA HIS A 94 9.78 -6.79 23.01
C HIS A 94 10.90 -7.47 22.20
N GLY A 95 12.17 -7.10 22.44
CA GLY A 95 13.31 -7.68 21.74
C GLY A 95 13.39 -7.35 20.25
N ARG A 96 12.75 -6.26 19.83
CA ARG A 96 12.69 -5.75 18.44
C ARG A 96 13.48 -4.47 18.26
N GLY A 97 14.41 -4.17 19.16
CA GLY A 97 15.29 -3.01 19.03
C GLY A 97 16.25 -3.13 17.83
N PRO A 98 16.88 -2.00 17.42
CA PRO A 98 17.87 -2.03 16.35
C PRO A 98 18.98 -3.02 16.73
N ALA A 99 19.35 -3.89 15.78
CA ALA A 99 20.49 -4.78 15.96
C ALA A 99 21.73 -3.94 16.28
N ALA A 100 22.48 -4.33 17.31
CA ALA A 100 23.75 -3.69 17.61
C ALA A 100 24.61 -3.71 16.33
N ARG A 101 25.03 -2.53 15.86
CA ARG A 101 25.95 -2.47 14.73
C ARG A 101 27.21 -3.23 15.14
N PRO A 102 27.67 -4.20 14.34
CA PRO A 102 28.99 -4.79 14.61
C PRO A 102 30.01 -3.68 14.51
N SER A 103 30.87 -3.60 15.53
CA SER A 103 32.02 -2.71 15.65
C SER A 103 33.08 -3.02 14.61
#